data_302b419a6d607a7679c7a706365dac35
#
_entry.id   302b419a6d607a7679c7a706365dac35
#
_cell.length_a   1.000
_cell.length_b   1.000
_cell.length_c   1.000
_cell.angle_alpha   90.00
_cell.angle_beta   90.00
_cell.angle_gamma   90.00
#
_symmetry.space_group_name_H-M   'P 1'
#
loop_
_entity.id
_entity.type
_entity.pdbx_description
1 polymer ?
#
loop_
_entity_poly.entity_id
_entity_poly.type
_entity_poly.pdbx_seq_one_letter_code
_entity_poly.pdbx_strand_id
1 'polypeptide(L)'
;GDRHMSGAEGAPVRLIDVRWRLDRPDGHADYLEGHLPGAVYVALDTDLALHGAPAEGRHPLPPHEALQAAARRWGVNDGDIVVAYDDAGSVAAARAWWLLRRAGVDVRVLDGGLGKWVATGLPVQSGDVLVPEGNVTLGESLEGELSIDEAAALPEHGVLLDVRVAPRYRGETEPID
;
A
#
# COMPACT_ATOMS: atom_id res chain seq x y z
N GLY A 1 -3.02 35.21 34.21
CA GLY A 1 -2.08 34.81 33.22
C GLY A 1 -2.41 33.38 32.75
N ASP A 2 -3.35 33.26 31.79
CA ASP A 2 -3.73 31.97 31.20
C ASP A 2 -2.59 31.49 30.34
N ARG A 3 -1.91 30.44 30.79
CA ARG A 3 -1.03 29.66 29.92
C ARG A 3 -1.89 28.73 29.08
N HIS A 4 -2.14 29.12 27.86
CA HIS A 4 -2.63 28.21 26.82
C HIS A 4 -1.61 27.06 26.69
N MET A 5 -1.96 25.91 27.23
CA MET A 5 -1.26 24.67 26.95
C MET A 5 -1.68 24.27 25.51
N SER A 6 -0.86 24.65 24.55
CA SER A 6 -0.91 24.07 23.19
C SER A 6 -0.57 22.58 23.35
N GLY A 7 -1.59 21.74 23.40
CA GLY A 7 -1.41 20.32 23.26
C GLY A 7 -0.80 20.07 21.89
N ALA A 8 0.34 19.38 21.84
CA ALA A 8 0.86 18.85 20.60
C ALA A 8 -0.17 17.83 20.08
N GLU A 9 -1.10 18.26 19.24
CA GLU A 9 -1.92 17.35 18.45
C GLU A 9 -0.93 16.60 17.53
N GLY A 10 -0.85 15.28 17.73
CA GLY A 10 -0.05 14.44 16.84
C GLY A 10 -0.54 14.62 15.39
N ALA A 11 0.35 14.39 14.42
CA ALA A 11 -0.02 14.46 13.01
C ALA A 11 -1.27 13.59 12.74
N PRO A 12 -2.23 14.06 11.92
CA PRO A 12 -3.41 13.27 11.58
C PRO A 12 -3.03 11.93 10.98
N VAL A 13 -3.81 10.88 11.32
CA VAL A 13 -3.58 9.53 10.82
C VAL A 13 -4.63 9.21 9.76
N ARG A 14 -4.17 8.77 8.59
CA ARG A 14 -5.00 8.27 7.50
C ARG A 14 -4.85 6.75 7.41
N LEU A 15 -5.95 6.02 7.58
CA LEU A 15 -5.97 4.56 7.42
C LEU A 15 -6.35 4.21 5.98
N ILE A 16 -5.60 3.30 5.38
CA ILE A 16 -5.89 2.76 4.04
C ILE A 16 -5.95 1.23 4.08
N ASP A 17 -7.03 0.68 3.54
CA ASP A 17 -7.27 -0.76 3.40
C ASP A 17 -6.89 -1.18 1.99
N VAL A 18 -5.77 -1.91 1.85
CA VAL A 18 -5.24 -2.36 0.56
C VAL A 18 -5.60 -3.84 0.40
N ARG A 19 -6.89 -4.14 0.25
CA ARG A 19 -7.37 -5.52 0.23
C ARG A 19 -7.28 -6.10 -1.17
N TRP A 20 -6.29 -6.98 -1.35
CA TRP A 20 -6.04 -7.68 -2.61
C TRP A 20 -5.53 -9.08 -2.33
N ARG A 21 -6.04 -10.06 -3.07
CA ARG A 21 -5.52 -11.42 -3.09
C ARG A 21 -5.49 -11.95 -4.52
N LEU A 22 -4.62 -12.92 -4.81
CA LEU A 22 -4.46 -13.45 -6.16
C LEU A 22 -5.75 -14.11 -6.70
N ASP A 23 -6.47 -14.82 -5.83
CA ASP A 23 -7.75 -15.47 -6.12
C ASP A 23 -8.95 -14.51 -6.08
N ARG A 24 -8.77 -13.33 -5.54
CA ARG A 24 -9.76 -12.25 -5.44
C ARG A 24 -9.09 -10.89 -5.50
N PRO A 25 -8.71 -10.42 -6.71
CA PRO A 25 -7.99 -9.16 -6.88
C PRO A 25 -8.81 -7.94 -6.46
N ASP A 26 -10.12 -7.95 -6.75
CA ASP A 26 -11.05 -6.92 -6.26
C ASP A 26 -11.52 -7.26 -4.84
N GLY A 27 -10.93 -6.58 -3.86
CA GLY A 27 -11.28 -6.72 -2.45
C GLY A 27 -12.33 -5.74 -1.95
N HIS A 28 -12.95 -4.92 -2.82
CA HIS A 28 -13.88 -3.88 -2.40
C HIS A 28 -15.12 -4.44 -1.69
N ALA A 29 -15.67 -5.56 -2.17
CA ALA A 29 -16.81 -6.20 -1.54
C ALA A 29 -16.49 -6.65 -0.10
N ASP A 30 -15.32 -7.26 0.11
CA ASP A 30 -14.87 -7.69 1.44
C ASP A 30 -14.59 -6.48 2.37
N TYR A 31 -14.09 -5.37 1.80
CA TYR A 31 -13.91 -4.11 2.53
C TYR A 31 -15.27 -3.56 3.01
N LEU A 32 -16.29 -3.55 2.15
CA LEU A 32 -17.64 -3.08 2.52
C LEU A 32 -18.28 -3.90 3.64
N GLU A 33 -17.96 -5.19 3.75
CA GLU A 33 -18.42 -6.04 4.84
C GLU A 33 -17.79 -5.67 6.19
N GLY A 34 -16.50 -5.30 6.19
CA GLY A 34 -15.82 -4.92 7.43
C GLY A 34 -14.39 -4.46 7.24
N HIS A 35 -14.07 -3.30 7.78
CA HIS A 35 -12.76 -2.66 7.77
C HIS A 35 -12.48 -1.91 9.07
N LEU A 36 -11.25 -1.44 9.28
CA LEU A 36 -10.93 -0.58 10.43
C LEU A 36 -11.75 0.73 10.33
N PRO A 37 -12.31 1.23 11.46
CA PRO A 37 -13.10 2.46 11.44
C PRO A 37 -12.35 3.62 10.80
N GLY A 38 -12.97 4.25 9.81
CA GLY A 38 -12.42 5.38 9.05
C GLY A 38 -11.38 5.02 7.98
N ALA A 39 -11.09 3.75 7.76
CA ALA A 39 -10.17 3.34 6.69
C ALA A 39 -10.80 3.50 5.31
N VAL A 40 -10.04 4.04 4.36
CA VAL A 40 -10.43 4.21 2.97
C VAL A 40 -9.92 3.03 2.16
N TYR A 41 -10.75 2.50 1.24
CA TYR A 41 -10.34 1.44 0.33
C TYR A 41 -9.36 1.92 -0.72
N VAL A 42 -8.34 1.10 -0.98
CA VAL A 42 -7.33 1.31 -2.01
C VAL A 42 -7.27 0.08 -2.92
N ALA A 43 -7.59 0.26 -4.19
CA ALA A 43 -7.54 -0.79 -5.18
C ALA A 43 -6.10 -0.96 -5.70
N LEU A 44 -5.46 -2.10 -5.40
CA LEU A 44 -4.07 -2.34 -5.80
C LEU A 44 -3.89 -2.23 -7.31
N ASP A 45 -4.76 -2.86 -8.08
CA ASP A 45 -4.60 -2.98 -9.55
C ASP A 45 -4.75 -1.66 -10.30
N THR A 46 -5.49 -0.69 -9.73
CA THR A 46 -5.78 0.59 -10.40
C THR A 46 -5.12 1.79 -9.74
N ASP A 47 -4.87 1.73 -8.44
CA ASP A 47 -4.30 2.86 -7.68
C ASP A 47 -2.79 2.68 -7.44
N LEU A 48 -2.33 1.44 -7.28
CA LEU A 48 -0.94 1.12 -6.94
C LEU A 48 -0.19 0.41 -8.08
N ALA A 49 -0.85 0.20 -9.21
CA ALA A 49 -0.28 -0.46 -10.37
C ALA A 49 -0.86 0.12 -11.66
N LEU A 50 -0.23 -0.21 -12.78
CA LEU A 50 -0.79 -0.05 -14.12
C LEU A 50 -1.17 -1.41 -14.70
N HIS A 51 -2.08 -1.38 -15.66
CA HIS A 51 -2.26 -2.45 -16.63
C HIS A 51 -1.36 -2.14 -17.83
N GLY A 52 -0.20 -2.81 -17.89
CA GLY A 52 0.78 -2.66 -18.97
C GLY A 52 0.74 -3.80 -19.98
N ALA A 53 1.64 -3.74 -20.97
CA ALA A 53 1.88 -4.85 -21.86
C ALA A 53 2.52 -6.05 -21.08
N PRO A 54 2.37 -7.30 -21.52
CA PRO A 54 2.95 -8.45 -20.84
C PRO A 54 4.45 -8.33 -20.55
N ALA A 55 5.20 -7.63 -21.41
CA ALA A 55 6.63 -7.38 -21.22
C ALA A 55 6.96 -6.45 -20.04
N GLU A 56 6.00 -5.66 -19.55
CA GLU A 56 6.16 -4.76 -18.42
C GLU A 56 5.86 -5.44 -17.07
N GLY A 57 5.47 -6.71 -17.11
CA GLY A 57 5.08 -7.48 -15.94
C GLY A 57 3.63 -7.27 -15.52
N ARG A 58 3.23 -7.95 -14.43
CA ARG A 58 1.82 -8.01 -14.03
C ARG A 58 1.32 -6.73 -13.35
N HIS A 59 2.18 -6.07 -12.60
CA HIS A 59 1.84 -4.87 -11.83
C HIS A 59 2.93 -3.81 -12.00
N PRO A 60 3.06 -3.21 -13.20
CA PRO A 60 3.99 -2.09 -13.41
C PRO A 60 3.72 -0.97 -12.42
N LEU A 61 4.73 -0.16 -12.15
CA LEU A 61 4.57 0.97 -11.23
C LEU A 61 3.62 2.02 -11.83
N PRO A 62 2.75 2.61 -11.02
CA PRO A 62 1.91 3.71 -11.48
C PRO A 62 2.77 4.95 -11.76
N PRO A 63 2.41 5.77 -12.76
CA PRO A 63 3.02 7.08 -12.94
C PRO A 63 2.88 7.91 -11.66
N HIS A 64 3.86 8.77 -11.39
CA HIS A 64 3.88 9.65 -10.23
C HIS A 64 2.57 10.45 -10.04
N GLU A 65 2.09 11.08 -11.12
CA GLU A 65 0.87 11.88 -11.09
C GLU A 65 -0.38 11.03 -10.77
N ALA A 66 -0.43 9.78 -11.27
CA ALA A 66 -1.54 8.87 -10.98
C ALA A 66 -1.54 8.45 -9.51
N LEU A 67 -0.36 8.15 -8.94
CA LEU A 67 -0.22 7.83 -7.52
C LEU A 67 -0.60 9.03 -6.64
N GLN A 68 -0.15 10.24 -7.01
CA GLN A 68 -0.51 11.46 -6.30
C GLN A 68 -2.02 11.73 -6.33
N ALA A 69 -2.65 11.59 -7.49
CA ALA A 69 -4.08 11.74 -7.62
C ALA A 69 -4.83 10.69 -6.78
N ALA A 70 -4.36 9.45 -6.76
CA ALA A 70 -4.92 8.40 -5.92
C ALA A 70 -4.78 8.73 -4.42
N ALA A 71 -3.59 9.13 -3.95
CA ALA A 71 -3.36 9.50 -2.56
C ALA A 71 -4.26 10.67 -2.11
N ARG A 72 -4.50 11.64 -2.98
CA ARG A 72 -5.45 12.73 -2.71
C ARG A 72 -6.88 12.22 -2.60
N ARG A 73 -7.32 11.31 -3.48
CA ARG A 73 -8.65 10.68 -3.37
C ARG A 73 -8.83 9.91 -2.05
N TRP A 74 -7.77 9.32 -1.50
CA TRP A 74 -7.80 8.69 -0.17
C TRP A 74 -7.82 9.71 0.98
N GLY A 75 -7.82 11.01 0.68
CA GLY A 75 -7.85 12.10 1.65
C GLY A 75 -6.52 12.34 2.36
N VAL A 76 -5.40 11.94 1.76
CA VAL A 76 -4.06 12.18 2.34
C VAL A 76 -3.65 13.63 2.12
N ASN A 77 -3.19 14.27 3.19
CA ASN A 77 -2.66 15.63 3.17
C ASN A 77 -1.15 15.64 3.44
N ASP A 78 -0.52 16.76 3.12
CA ASP A 78 0.87 16.99 3.51
C ASP A 78 1.00 16.91 5.04
N GLY A 79 1.95 16.10 5.51
CA GLY A 79 2.20 15.89 6.93
C GLY A 79 1.33 14.84 7.61
N ASP A 80 0.37 14.23 6.93
CA ASP A 80 -0.38 13.09 7.48
C ASP A 80 0.54 11.88 7.68
N ILE A 81 0.22 11.07 8.70
CA ILE A 81 0.76 9.71 8.85
C ILE A 81 -0.21 8.75 8.17
N VAL A 82 0.26 8.00 7.19
CA VAL A 82 -0.53 6.95 6.55
C VAL A 82 -0.27 5.61 7.22
N VAL A 83 -1.32 4.86 7.56
CA VAL A 83 -1.21 3.48 8.04
C VAL A 83 -1.91 2.57 7.05
N ALA A 84 -1.14 1.73 6.36
CA ALA A 84 -1.63 0.76 5.39
C ALA A 84 -1.82 -0.61 6.05
N TYR A 85 -2.88 -1.31 5.70
CA TYR A 85 -3.10 -2.69 6.12
C TYR A 85 -3.83 -3.48 5.04
N ASP A 86 -3.79 -4.81 5.18
CA ASP A 86 -4.57 -5.77 4.39
C ASP A 86 -5.08 -6.92 5.28
N ASP A 87 -5.63 -7.95 4.67
CA ASP A 87 -6.08 -9.17 5.33
C ASP A 87 -5.26 -10.43 4.93
N ALA A 88 -4.12 -10.23 4.24
CA ALA A 88 -3.34 -11.27 3.59
C ALA A 88 -1.84 -11.22 3.94
N GLY A 89 -1.51 -10.91 5.19
CA GLY A 89 -0.13 -10.94 5.70
C GLY A 89 0.74 -9.77 5.25
N SER A 90 0.12 -8.63 4.99
CA SER A 90 0.77 -7.37 4.60
C SER A 90 1.39 -7.36 3.18
N VAL A 91 1.02 -8.29 2.32
CA VAL A 91 1.58 -8.38 0.94
C VAL A 91 1.15 -7.16 0.12
N ALA A 92 -0.13 -6.83 0.11
CA ALA A 92 -0.66 -5.68 -0.62
C ALA A 92 -0.33 -4.35 0.10
N ALA A 93 -0.44 -4.33 1.43
CA ALA A 93 -0.08 -3.17 2.24
C ALA A 93 1.39 -2.77 2.09
N ALA A 94 2.31 -3.73 1.93
CA ALA A 94 3.72 -3.48 1.70
C ALA A 94 3.97 -2.73 0.38
N ARG A 95 3.17 -2.99 -0.67
CA ARG A 95 3.27 -2.24 -1.93
C ARG A 95 2.87 -0.77 -1.75
N ALA A 96 1.77 -0.49 -1.06
CA ALA A 96 1.37 0.87 -0.73
C ALA A 96 2.43 1.57 0.11
N TRP A 97 2.94 0.88 1.14
CA TRP A 97 4.02 1.39 1.98
C TRP A 97 5.26 1.76 1.17
N TRP A 98 5.72 0.89 0.28
CA TRP A 98 6.92 1.14 -0.51
C TRP A 98 6.75 2.34 -1.45
N LEU A 99 5.61 2.42 -2.17
CA LEU A 99 5.32 3.51 -3.10
C LEU A 99 5.23 4.87 -2.38
N LEU A 100 4.48 4.93 -1.28
CA LEU A 100 4.27 6.17 -0.53
C LEU A 100 5.53 6.62 0.21
N ARG A 101 6.28 5.66 0.80
CA ARG A 101 7.52 5.98 1.52
C ARG A 101 8.58 6.59 0.61
N ARG A 102 8.80 6.04 -0.57
CA ARG A 102 9.74 6.61 -1.54
C ARG A 102 9.28 7.97 -2.08
N ALA A 103 7.99 8.24 -2.06
CA ALA A 103 7.40 9.52 -2.39
C ALA A 103 7.41 10.54 -1.22
N GLY A 104 8.06 10.20 -0.09
CA GLY A 104 8.29 11.11 1.04
C GLY A 104 7.18 11.13 2.09
N VAL A 105 6.18 10.24 2.03
CA VAL A 105 5.09 10.16 3.01
C VAL A 105 5.55 9.37 4.25
N ASP A 106 5.19 9.84 5.47
CA ASP A 106 5.31 9.02 6.68
C ASP A 106 4.26 7.90 6.64
N VAL A 107 4.65 6.75 6.14
CA VAL A 107 3.77 5.60 5.96
C VAL A 107 4.25 4.41 6.78
N ARG A 108 3.30 3.70 7.38
CA ARG A 108 3.52 2.54 8.24
C ARG A 108 2.61 1.39 7.82
N VAL A 109 3.01 0.16 8.13
CA VAL A 109 2.17 -1.02 7.95
C VAL A 109 1.64 -1.45 9.31
N LEU A 110 0.33 -1.74 9.40
CA LEU A 110 -0.28 -2.23 10.63
C LEU A 110 0.13 -3.69 10.89
N ASP A 111 0.83 -3.92 11.98
CA ASP A 111 1.27 -5.27 12.37
C ASP A 111 0.09 -6.21 12.61
N GLY A 112 0.04 -7.28 11.80
CA GLY A 112 -1.02 -8.29 11.82
C GLY A 112 -2.30 -7.90 11.07
N GLY A 113 -2.37 -6.70 10.50
CA GLY A 113 -3.46 -6.25 9.62
C GLY A 113 -4.85 -6.40 10.21
N LEU A 114 -5.87 -6.57 9.35
CA LEU A 114 -7.27 -6.75 9.76
C LEU A 114 -7.46 -7.97 10.65
N GLY A 115 -6.77 -9.07 10.37
CA GLY A 115 -6.93 -10.31 11.11
C GLY A 115 -6.61 -10.15 12.60
N LYS A 116 -5.48 -9.51 12.94
CA LYS A 116 -5.09 -9.25 14.32
C LYS A 116 -6.01 -8.22 14.98
N TRP A 117 -6.44 -7.19 14.25
CA TRP A 117 -7.38 -6.20 14.73
C TRP A 117 -8.68 -6.85 15.21
N VAL A 118 -9.29 -7.69 14.37
CA VAL A 118 -10.53 -8.43 14.70
C VAL A 118 -10.31 -9.42 15.85
N ALA A 119 -9.19 -10.16 15.84
CA ALA A 119 -8.88 -11.14 16.87
C ALA A 119 -8.69 -10.52 18.26
N THR A 120 -8.33 -9.24 18.34
CA THR A 120 -8.25 -8.50 19.61
C THR A 120 -9.57 -7.89 20.06
N GLY A 121 -10.67 -8.12 19.33
CA GLY A 121 -12.00 -7.64 19.67
C GLY A 121 -12.21 -6.13 19.42
N LEU A 122 -11.37 -5.52 18.61
CA LEU A 122 -11.51 -4.12 18.24
C LEU A 122 -12.65 -3.94 17.21
N PRO A 123 -13.32 -2.75 17.20
CA PRO A 123 -14.49 -2.53 16.36
C PRO A 123 -14.13 -2.51 14.88
N VAL A 124 -15.06 -2.97 14.05
CA VAL A 124 -15.02 -2.83 12.59
C VAL A 124 -16.17 -1.94 12.13
N GLN A 125 -15.98 -1.27 11.01
CA GLN A 125 -16.99 -0.47 10.32
C GLN A 125 -17.36 -1.16 9.02
N SER A 126 -18.61 -1.08 8.63
CA SER A 126 -19.12 -1.58 7.34
C SER A 126 -19.54 -0.41 6.45
N GLY A 127 -19.59 -0.64 5.15
CA GLY A 127 -19.93 0.38 4.16
C GLY A 127 -18.74 1.19 3.70
N ASP A 128 -18.96 2.07 2.72
CA ASP A 128 -17.88 2.86 2.12
C ASP A 128 -17.54 4.08 2.99
N VAL A 129 -16.27 4.39 3.10
CA VAL A 129 -15.77 5.59 3.78
C VAL A 129 -15.45 6.65 2.74
N LEU A 130 -16.26 7.71 2.72
CA LEU A 130 -16.05 8.86 1.86
C LEU A 130 -15.31 9.95 2.64
N VAL A 131 -14.22 10.44 2.06
CA VAL A 131 -13.41 11.51 2.64
C VAL A 131 -13.27 12.68 1.66
N PRO A 132 -13.10 13.90 2.14
CA PRO A 132 -12.70 15.01 1.28
C PRO A 132 -11.37 14.70 0.59
N GLU A 133 -11.21 15.19 -0.63
CA GLU A 133 -9.93 15.10 -1.34
C GLU A 133 -8.83 15.78 -0.55
N GLY A 134 -7.70 15.09 -0.38
CA GLY A 134 -6.51 15.61 0.28
C GLY A 134 -5.68 16.52 -0.63
N ASN A 135 -4.60 17.06 -0.05
CA ASN A 135 -3.72 18.00 -0.77
C ASN A 135 -2.27 17.52 -0.85
N VAL A 136 -1.98 16.26 -0.53
CA VAL A 136 -0.61 15.75 -0.49
C VAL A 136 0.15 16.04 -1.79
N THR A 137 1.41 16.45 -1.64
CA THR A 137 2.36 16.57 -2.74
C THR A 137 3.42 15.49 -2.58
N LEU A 138 3.38 14.52 -3.49
CA LEU A 138 4.33 13.42 -3.49
C LEU A 138 5.67 13.86 -4.11
N GLY A 139 6.78 13.44 -3.48
CA GLY A 139 8.10 13.63 -4.03
C GLY A 139 8.35 12.69 -5.21
N GLU A 140 9.07 13.16 -6.21
CA GLU A 140 9.60 12.31 -7.27
C GLU A 140 10.87 11.62 -6.78
N SER A 141 10.86 10.29 -6.66
CA SER A 141 12.05 9.51 -6.34
C SER A 141 12.10 8.28 -7.23
N LEU A 142 13.24 8.10 -7.89
CA LEU A 142 13.57 6.87 -8.63
C LEU A 142 14.45 5.93 -7.79
N GLU A 143 14.73 6.27 -6.53
CA GLU A 143 15.52 5.42 -5.65
C GLU A 143 14.82 4.09 -5.35
N GLY A 144 15.59 3.02 -5.39
CA GLY A 144 15.10 1.66 -5.10
C GLY A 144 14.50 0.93 -6.30
N GLU A 145 14.60 1.48 -7.51
CA GLU A 145 14.31 0.77 -8.75
C GLU A 145 15.60 0.35 -9.46
N LEU A 146 15.55 -0.82 -10.08
CA LEU A 146 16.58 -1.32 -10.98
C LEU A 146 15.94 -1.66 -12.32
N SER A 147 16.62 -1.33 -13.40
CA SER A 147 16.31 -1.87 -14.70
C SER A 147 16.55 -3.39 -14.74
N ILE A 148 16.01 -4.06 -15.74
CA ILE A 148 16.22 -5.51 -15.91
C ILE A 148 17.72 -5.83 -16.09
N ASP A 149 18.47 -4.98 -16.76
CA ASP A 149 19.90 -5.16 -16.99
C ASP A 149 20.72 -4.94 -15.70
N GLU A 150 20.37 -3.94 -14.90
CA GLU A 150 20.96 -3.71 -13.58
C GLU A 150 20.65 -4.85 -12.61
N ALA A 151 19.41 -5.34 -12.59
CA ALA A 151 19.04 -6.50 -11.78
C ALA A 151 19.77 -7.77 -12.22
N ALA A 152 19.96 -7.98 -13.52
CA ALA A 152 20.71 -9.11 -14.06
C ALA A 152 22.21 -9.04 -13.69
N ALA A 153 22.79 -7.85 -13.63
CA ALA A 153 24.19 -7.66 -13.24
C ALA A 153 24.41 -7.68 -11.71
N LEU A 154 23.36 -7.47 -10.91
CA LEU A 154 23.49 -7.36 -9.46
C LEU A 154 24.19 -8.54 -8.78
N PRO A 155 24.02 -9.82 -9.17
CA PRO A 155 24.72 -10.95 -8.55
C PRO A 155 26.25 -10.90 -8.65
N GLU A 156 26.84 -10.09 -9.53
CA GLU A 156 28.28 -9.94 -9.65
C GLU A 156 28.92 -9.21 -8.44
N HIS A 157 28.11 -8.36 -7.75
CA HIS A 157 28.62 -7.51 -6.67
C HIS A 157 27.64 -7.31 -5.52
N GLY A 158 26.49 -8.02 -5.55
CA GLY A 158 25.42 -7.94 -4.55
C GLY A 158 24.63 -9.23 -4.45
N VAL A 159 23.42 -9.13 -3.88
CA VAL A 159 22.50 -10.26 -3.72
C VAL A 159 21.18 -9.92 -4.37
N LEU A 160 20.73 -10.74 -5.31
CA LEU A 160 19.40 -10.69 -5.88
C LEU A 160 18.53 -11.76 -5.18
N LEU A 161 17.47 -11.33 -4.51
CA LEU A 161 16.57 -12.22 -3.78
C LEU A 161 15.31 -12.51 -4.58
N ASP A 162 14.96 -13.78 -4.73
CA ASP A 162 13.66 -14.21 -5.20
C ASP A 162 12.77 -14.51 -3.97
N VAL A 163 11.72 -13.73 -3.80
CA VAL A 163 10.81 -13.81 -2.64
C VAL A 163 9.62 -14.74 -2.88
N ARG A 164 9.58 -15.46 -4.01
CA ARG A 164 8.54 -16.45 -4.28
C ARG A 164 8.67 -17.63 -3.30
N VAL A 165 7.54 -18.31 -3.07
CA VAL A 165 7.56 -19.58 -2.30
C VAL A 165 8.46 -20.62 -2.97
N ALA A 166 9.08 -21.47 -2.17
CA ALA A 166 10.11 -22.41 -2.64
C ALA A 166 9.70 -23.29 -3.85
N PRO A 167 8.47 -23.82 -3.96
CA PRO A 167 8.06 -24.58 -5.15
C PRO A 167 8.07 -23.75 -6.43
N ARG A 168 7.66 -22.48 -6.38
CA ARG A 168 7.72 -21.57 -7.53
C ARG A 168 9.15 -21.21 -7.90
N TYR A 169 10.00 -20.95 -6.89
CA TYR A 169 11.42 -20.67 -7.13
C TYR A 169 12.11 -21.85 -7.85
N ARG A 170 11.76 -23.09 -7.50
CA ARG A 170 12.31 -24.29 -8.13
C ARG A 170 11.64 -24.66 -9.47
N GLY A 171 10.65 -23.91 -9.91
CA GLY A 171 9.91 -24.20 -11.16
C GLY A 171 8.99 -25.44 -11.06
N GLU A 172 8.63 -25.86 -9.86
CA GLU A 172 7.75 -27.00 -9.63
C GLU A 172 6.26 -26.66 -9.84
N THR A 173 5.90 -25.40 -9.59
CA THR A 173 4.55 -24.89 -9.79
C THR A 173 4.59 -23.44 -10.30
N GLU A 174 3.66 -23.09 -11.18
CA GLU A 174 3.43 -21.69 -11.60
C GLU A 174 1.92 -21.44 -11.68
N PRO A 175 1.29 -20.92 -10.62
CA PRO A 175 -0.16 -20.73 -10.55
C PRO A 175 -0.65 -19.46 -11.25
N ILE A 176 0.25 -18.64 -11.80
CA ILE A 176 -0.06 -17.27 -12.21
C ILE A 176 -0.03 -17.09 -13.74
N ASP A 177 0.65 -17.92 -14.47
CA ASP A 177 0.78 -17.85 -15.95
C ASP A 177 -0.32 -18.61 -16.66
#